data_2258675a9349ade4a37542f410e2f985
#
_entry.id   2258675a9349ade4a37542f410e2f985
#
_cell.length_a   1.000
_cell.length_b   1.000
_cell.length_c   1.000
_cell.angle_alpha   90.00
_cell.angle_beta   90.00
_cell.angle_gamma   90.00
#
_symmetry.space_group_name_H-M   'P 1'
#
loop_
_entity.id
_entity.type
_entity.pdbx_description
1 polymer ?
#
loop_
_entity_poly.entity_id
_entity_poly.type
_entity_poly.pdbx_seq_one_letter_code
_entity_poly.pdbx_strand_id
1 'polypeptide(L)'
;MQAINITMAQARKIIIHAAGLAKPAQFGYGIDAVYRLIDHLGFVQLDTNYVVERAHHHVLFARVPDYETAWLAELCEEGRVFEYFSSDSGYLPMDDFRFSLPIKEAFKTQRKPISKAENILMEQIMDRVERDGAVRVGDFENDRIEASTGWWDWRPAKVALERLYFDGRLMITRDSKFHKSYDVPLNLVPLDTDVTMPTAEEFARFIIKRTLGALGISSVKEMAWRSRRVKGHLVKTELLKMVAEGAVLTVQVDGLKGPFYMLAEQKVDVEISDQVFILSPFDILNVFRHRLRDFFNFDYQVECFVPAAKRLYGYFSLPVLAGDAFIARMDAKADRKKKILMVHNIHFEALELGDSVIEKFSSALKAFATFNQCYDIRFAKSNNTAYLAAIQALF
;
A
#
# COMPACT_ATOMS: atom_id res chain seq x y z
N MET A 1 4.07 8.43 -32.38
CA MET A 1 5.11 7.38 -32.18
C MET A 1 4.45 6.02 -32.29
N GLN A 2 5.17 5.03 -32.85
CA GLN A 2 4.67 3.65 -32.95
C GLN A 2 4.66 3.01 -31.54
N ALA A 3 3.61 2.24 -31.23
CA ALA A 3 3.55 1.54 -29.95
C ALA A 3 4.64 0.44 -29.89
N ILE A 4 5.21 0.23 -28.73
CA ILE A 4 6.13 -0.89 -28.48
C ILE A 4 5.28 -2.14 -28.20
N ASN A 5 5.54 -3.21 -28.92
CA ASN A 5 4.92 -4.50 -28.68
C ASN A 5 5.76 -5.30 -27.68
N ILE A 6 5.13 -5.85 -26.66
CA ILE A 6 5.78 -6.71 -25.67
C ILE A 6 4.95 -7.97 -25.42
N THR A 7 5.64 -9.05 -25.09
CA THR A 7 5.01 -10.30 -24.72
C THR A 7 4.38 -10.22 -23.32
N MET A 8 3.47 -11.13 -23.01
CA MET A 8 2.89 -11.25 -21.67
C MET A 8 3.97 -11.53 -20.61
N ALA A 9 4.99 -12.33 -20.92
CA ALA A 9 6.11 -12.61 -20.03
C ALA A 9 6.93 -11.35 -19.72
N GLN A 10 7.24 -10.52 -20.71
CA GLN A 10 7.91 -9.23 -20.52
C GLN A 10 7.05 -8.30 -19.66
N ALA A 11 5.74 -8.21 -19.93
CA ALA A 11 4.81 -7.40 -19.14
C ALA A 11 4.82 -7.79 -17.66
N ARG A 12 4.74 -9.09 -17.33
CA ARG A 12 4.82 -9.58 -15.95
C ARG A 12 6.13 -9.17 -15.27
N LYS A 13 7.26 -9.36 -15.93
CA LYS A 13 8.58 -9.00 -15.39
C LYS A 13 8.71 -7.51 -15.13
N ILE A 14 8.22 -6.66 -16.04
CA ILE A 14 8.18 -5.19 -15.85
C ILE A 14 7.33 -4.84 -14.64
N ILE A 15 6.15 -5.42 -14.49
CA ILE A 15 5.24 -5.17 -13.38
C ILE A 15 5.87 -5.58 -12.04
N ILE A 16 6.49 -6.76 -11.96
CA ILE A 16 7.16 -7.28 -10.76
C ILE A 16 8.36 -6.40 -10.39
N HIS A 17 9.15 -5.99 -11.38
CA HIS A 17 10.29 -5.10 -11.16
C HIS A 17 9.84 -3.74 -10.63
N ALA A 18 8.83 -3.13 -11.23
CA ALA A 18 8.26 -1.85 -10.81
C ALA A 18 7.62 -1.95 -9.40
N ALA A 19 7.04 -3.08 -9.06
CA ALA A 19 6.55 -3.34 -7.71
C ALA A 19 7.67 -3.58 -6.68
N GLY A 20 8.95 -3.60 -7.09
CA GLY A 20 10.10 -3.79 -6.21
C GLY A 20 10.33 -5.23 -5.77
N LEU A 21 9.88 -6.21 -6.56
CA LEU A 21 9.90 -7.64 -6.25
C LEU A 21 10.78 -8.44 -7.24
N ALA A 22 11.61 -7.78 -8.06
CA ALA A 22 12.43 -8.47 -9.05
C ALA A 22 13.54 -9.33 -8.41
N LYS A 23 14.06 -8.89 -7.28
CA LYS A 23 15.11 -9.60 -6.53
C LYS A 23 15.08 -9.21 -5.05
N PRO A 24 15.59 -10.07 -4.14
CA PRO A 24 15.80 -9.69 -2.75
C PRO A 24 16.67 -8.44 -2.64
N ALA A 25 16.42 -7.62 -1.63
CA ALA A 25 17.17 -6.40 -1.37
C ALA A 25 17.34 -5.48 -2.60
N GLN A 26 16.31 -5.39 -3.47
CA GLN A 26 16.37 -4.52 -4.67
C GLN A 26 16.71 -3.06 -4.30
N PHE A 27 16.32 -2.62 -3.11
CA PHE A 27 16.59 -1.29 -2.56
C PHE A 27 17.77 -1.26 -1.58
N GLY A 28 18.45 -2.40 -1.35
CA GLY A 28 19.51 -2.56 -0.34
C GLY A 28 18.99 -2.99 1.02
N TYR A 29 19.66 -2.55 2.08
CA TYR A 29 19.40 -2.90 3.47
C TYR A 29 19.28 -1.66 4.34
N GLY A 30 18.75 -1.82 5.56
CA GLY A 30 18.64 -0.79 6.56
C GLY A 30 17.53 0.23 6.29
N ILE A 31 17.42 1.22 7.17
CA ILE A 31 16.38 2.25 7.15
C ILE A 31 16.34 3.05 5.84
N ASP A 32 17.50 3.33 5.23
CA ASP A 32 17.56 4.01 3.95
C ASP A 32 17.00 3.18 2.79
N ALA A 33 17.08 1.85 2.86
CA ALA A 33 16.42 0.99 1.88
C ALA A 33 14.90 1.07 2.01
N VAL A 34 14.38 1.19 3.24
CA VAL A 34 12.94 1.41 3.49
C VAL A 34 12.50 2.75 2.90
N TYR A 35 13.26 3.82 3.11
CA TYR A 35 12.95 5.12 2.50
C TYR A 35 12.96 5.05 0.96
N ARG A 36 14.04 4.50 0.35
CA ARG A 36 14.11 4.32 -1.11
C ARG A 36 12.94 3.52 -1.67
N LEU A 37 12.49 2.51 -0.93
CA LEU A 37 11.32 1.71 -1.31
C LEU A 37 10.03 2.52 -1.26
N ILE A 38 9.79 3.27 -0.17
CA ILE A 38 8.61 4.14 -0.03
C ILE A 38 8.60 5.20 -1.12
N ASP A 39 9.74 5.82 -1.39
CA ASP A 39 9.90 6.80 -2.46
C ASP A 39 9.62 6.18 -3.84
N HIS A 40 10.19 5.01 -4.14
CA HIS A 40 9.96 4.30 -5.40
C HIS A 40 8.48 3.96 -5.62
N LEU A 41 7.79 3.44 -4.59
CA LEU A 41 6.36 3.11 -4.69
C LEU A 41 5.48 4.37 -4.67
N GLY A 42 5.99 5.47 -4.10
CA GLY A 42 5.29 6.75 -3.90
C GLY A 42 4.11 6.67 -2.93
N PHE A 43 3.78 5.48 -2.44
CA PHE A 43 2.67 5.23 -1.52
C PHE A 43 2.73 3.80 -0.97
N VAL A 44 2.66 3.66 0.35
CA VAL A 44 2.49 2.37 1.03
C VAL A 44 1.20 2.40 1.83
N GLN A 45 0.22 1.60 1.43
CA GLN A 45 -1.12 1.60 2.02
C GLN A 45 -1.10 1.20 3.48
N LEU A 46 -1.71 2.02 4.32
CA LEU A 46 -1.94 1.74 5.72
C LEU A 46 -3.23 0.96 5.89
N ASP A 47 -3.15 -0.19 6.55
CA ASP A 47 -4.33 -0.94 6.99
C ASP A 47 -4.17 -1.36 8.46
N THR A 48 -5.28 -1.36 9.19
CA THR A 48 -5.30 -1.63 10.62
C THR A 48 -5.55 -3.10 10.95
N ASN A 49 -5.87 -3.94 9.95
CA ASN A 49 -6.01 -5.37 10.16
C ASN A 49 -4.70 -5.97 10.69
N TYR A 50 -4.78 -6.64 11.83
CA TYR A 50 -3.63 -7.22 12.54
C TYR A 50 -3.76 -8.74 12.69
N VAL A 51 -4.23 -9.39 11.64
CA VAL A 51 -4.36 -10.86 11.54
C VAL A 51 -2.99 -11.51 11.48
N VAL A 52 -2.15 -11.02 10.59
CA VAL A 52 -0.69 -11.11 10.58
C VAL A 52 -0.15 -9.71 10.85
N GLU A 53 1.09 -9.38 10.54
CA GLU A 53 1.56 -8.00 10.70
C GLU A 53 0.78 -7.05 9.77
N ARG A 54 0.65 -5.78 10.19
CA ARG A 54 -0.11 -4.77 9.44
C ARG A 54 0.42 -4.62 8.02
N ALA A 55 -0.48 -4.29 7.10
CA ALA A 55 -0.20 -4.30 5.67
C ALA A 55 1.03 -3.46 5.28
N HIS A 56 1.19 -2.25 5.83
CA HIS A 56 2.35 -1.39 5.53
C HIS A 56 3.67 -2.04 5.94
N HIS A 57 3.75 -2.63 7.11
CA HIS A 57 4.93 -3.36 7.56
C HIS A 57 5.19 -4.61 6.72
N HIS A 58 4.13 -5.34 6.34
CA HIS A 58 4.24 -6.52 5.50
C HIS A 58 4.76 -6.18 4.08
N VAL A 59 4.29 -5.07 3.49
CA VAL A 59 4.77 -4.56 2.18
C VAL A 59 6.26 -4.22 2.24
N LEU A 60 6.71 -3.57 3.31
CA LEU A 60 8.11 -3.19 3.50
C LEU A 60 9.00 -4.42 3.75
N PHE A 61 8.58 -5.33 4.62
CA PHE A 61 9.28 -6.59 4.90
C PHE A 61 9.45 -7.46 3.65
N ALA A 62 8.45 -7.53 2.79
CA ALA A 62 8.53 -8.34 1.56
C ALA A 62 9.64 -7.88 0.59
N ARG A 63 10.22 -6.68 0.77
CA ARG A 63 11.19 -6.06 -0.13
C ARG A 63 12.52 -5.71 0.52
N VAL A 64 12.53 -5.46 1.83
CA VAL A 64 13.71 -5.14 2.62
C VAL A 64 13.94 -6.28 3.60
N PRO A 65 14.91 -7.18 3.37
CA PRO A 65 15.04 -8.44 4.11
C PRO A 65 15.31 -8.27 5.62
N ASP A 66 15.99 -7.20 6.01
CA ASP A 66 16.33 -6.85 7.38
C ASP A 66 15.37 -5.84 8.00
N TYR A 67 14.17 -5.67 7.43
CA TYR A 67 13.20 -4.67 7.84
C TYR A 67 12.79 -4.81 9.31
N GLU A 68 12.92 -3.72 10.05
CA GLU A 68 12.42 -3.54 11.42
C GLU A 68 11.23 -2.57 11.44
N THR A 69 10.17 -2.93 12.16
CA THR A 69 8.94 -2.11 12.21
C THR A 69 9.15 -0.72 12.81
N ALA A 70 10.17 -0.57 13.66
CA ALA A 70 10.55 0.71 14.26
C ALA A 70 11.02 1.75 13.22
N TRP A 71 11.68 1.31 12.15
CA TRP A 71 12.24 2.21 11.13
C TRP A 71 11.19 3.08 10.43
N LEU A 72 9.96 2.59 10.29
CA LEU A 72 8.90 3.42 9.70
C LEU A 72 8.52 4.59 10.62
N ALA A 73 8.48 4.38 11.93
CA ALA A 73 8.24 5.45 12.89
C ALA A 73 9.41 6.45 12.90
N GLU A 74 10.65 5.96 12.88
CA GLU A 74 11.88 6.76 12.80
C GLU A 74 11.90 7.63 11.53
N LEU A 75 11.58 7.08 10.36
CA LEU A 75 11.46 7.86 9.11
C LEU A 75 10.37 8.96 9.18
N CYS A 76 9.29 8.72 9.94
CA CYS A 76 8.28 9.74 10.18
C CYS A 76 8.78 10.82 11.15
N GLU A 77 9.51 10.44 12.20
CA GLU A 77 10.10 11.37 13.17
C GLU A 77 11.21 12.23 12.54
N GLU A 78 12.00 11.66 11.63
CA GLU A 78 13.00 12.38 10.82
C GLU A 78 12.37 13.30 9.76
N GLY A 79 11.05 13.28 9.57
CA GLY A 79 10.36 14.07 8.54
C GLY A 79 10.64 13.60 7.11
N ARG A 80 11.10 12.37 6.90
CA ARG A 80 11.35 11.79 5.56
C ARG A 80 10.09 11.18 4.96
N VAL A 81 9.16 10.74 5.80
CA VAL A 81 7.89 10.10 5.43
C VAL A 81 6.75 10.70 6.24
N PHE A 82 5.58 10.84 5.66
CA PHE A 82 4.39 11.31 6.36
C PHE A 82 3.16 10.44 6.06
N GLU A 83 2.23 10.39 7.01
CA GLU A 83 0.93 9.73 6.83
C GLU A 83 -0.05 10.71 6.20
N TYR A 84 -0.60 10.35 5.04
CA TYR A 84 -1.71 11.09 4.45
C TYR A 84 -2.55 10.19 3.53
N PHE A 85 -3.53 10.79 2.90
CA PHE A 85 -4.43 10.17 1.94
C PHE A 85 -3.94 10.42 0.51
N SER A 86 -3.81 9.34 -0.27
CA SER A 86 -3.64 9.39 -1.72
C SER A 86 -4.89 8.79 -2.38
N SER A 87 -4.85 7.57 -2.84
CA SER A 87 -6.04 6.77 -3.20
C SER A 87 -6.72 6.17 -1.97
N ASP A 88 -5.97 5.97 -0.90
CA ASP A 88 -6.37 5.51 0.43
C ASP A 88 -5.42 6.14 1.47
N SER A 89 -5.59 5.83 2.77
CA SER A 89 -4.64 6.23 3.81
C SER A 89 -3.33 5.46 3.66
N GLY A 90 -2.19 6.12 3.81
CA GLY A 90 -0.89 5.47 3.70
C GLY A 90 0.28 6.39 4.02
N TYR A 91 1.47 5.84 3.87
CA TYR A 91 2.73 6.54 4.03
C TYR A 91 3.25 7.00 2.67
N LEU A 92 3.66 8.27 2.60
CA LEU A 92 4.17 8.94 1.42
C LEU A 92 5.56 9.53 1.72
N PRO A 93 6.46 9.63 0.73
CA PRO A 93 7.72 10.35 0.90
C PRO A 93 7.45 11.84 1.09
N MET A 94 8.25 12.49 1.97
CA MET A 94 8.09 13.93 2.24
C MET A 94 8.35 14.80 1.00
N ASP A 95 9.20 14.34 0.08
CA ASP A 95 9.46 15.00 -1.21
C ASP A 95 8.17 15.16 -2.07
N ASP A 96 7.15 14.33 -1.81
CA ASP A 96 5.86 14.43 -2.46
C ASP A 96 4.86 15.33 -1.71
N PHE A 97 5.26 16.00 -0.61
CA PHE A 97 4.33 16.72 0.27
C PHE A 97 3.46 17.73 -0.48
N ARG A 98 4.04 18.55 -1.38
CA ARG A 98 3.29 19.54 -2.17
C ARG A 98 2.14 18.92 -2.98
N PHE A 99 2.32 17.67 -3.46
CA PHE A 99 1.30 16.97 -4.22
C PHE A 99 0.17 16.40 -3.35
N SER A 100 0.28 16.48 -2.03
CA SER A 100 -0.84 16.25 -1.11
C SER A 100 -1.79 17.47 -1.03
N LEU A 101 -1.32 18.68 -1.35
CA LEU A 101 -2.07 19.93 -1.19
C LEU A 101 -3.34 19.97 -2.04
N PRO A 102 -3.35 19.58 -3.34
CA PRO A 102 -4.57 19.52 -4.13
C PRO A 102 -5.63 18.56 -3.55
N ILE A 103 -5.17 17.49 -2.88
CA ILE A 103 -6.06 16.52 -2.24
C ILE A 103 -6.65 17.12 -0.96
N LYS A 104 -5.85 17.84 -0.16
CA LYS A 104 -6.30 18.58 1.02
C LYS A 104 -7.35 19.63 0.64
N GLU A 105 -7.09 20.39 -0.40
CA GLU A 105 -8.05 21.39 -0.91
C GLU A 105 -9.34 20.75 -1.45
N ALA A 106 -9.23 19.60 -2.12
CA ALA A 106 -10.41 18.85 -2.55
C ALA A 106 -11.24 18.33 -1.38
N PHE A 107 -10.60 17.88 -0.30
CA PHE A 107 -11.31 17.49 0.92
C PHE A 107 -12.04 18.68 1.55
N LYS A 108 -11.40 19.83 1.63
CA LYS A 108 -11.96 21.07 2.20
C LYS A 108 -13.17 21.58 1.41
N THR A 109 -13.08 21.58 0.08
CA THR A 109 -14.09 22.18 -0.79
C THR A 109 -15.24 21.24 -1.19
N GLN A 110 -15.01 19.91 -1.25
CA GLN A 110 -16.00 18.94 -1.71
C GLN A 110 -16.84 18.31 -0.58
N ARG A 111 -16.55 18.63 0.67
CA ARG A 111 -17.32 18.14 1.84
C ARG A 111 -18.57 18.96 2.08
N LYS A 112 -19.52 18.33 2.81
CA LYS A 112 -20.68 19.05 3.34
C LYS A 112 -20.23 20.22 4.22
N PRO A 113 -20.94 21.36 4.16
CA PRO A 113 -20.70 22.46 5.07
C PRO A 113 -20.70 22.02 6.53
N ILE A 114 -19.82 22.61 7.33
CA ILE A 114 -19.76 22.37 8.78
C ILE A 114 -20.81 23.19 9.50
N SER A 115 -21.34 22.62 10.58
CA SER A 115 -22.19 23.38 11.49
C SER A 115 -21.38 24.45 12.24
N LYS A 116 -22.05 25.46 12.76
CA LYS A 116 -21.40 26.48 13.61
C LYS A 116 -20.71 25.86 14.82
N ALA A 117 -21.34 24.85 15.43
CA ALA A 117 -20.77 24.14 16.59
C ALA A 117 -19.50 23.36 16.23
N GLU A 118 -19.49 22.64 15.10
CA GLU A 118 -18.28 21.95 14.62
C GLU A 118 -17.14 22.93 14.34
N ASN A 119 -17.45 24.09 13.72
CA ASN A 119 -16.42 25.10 13.46
C ASN A 119 -15.80 25.63 14.76
N ILE A 120 -16.61 25.95 15.75
CA ILE A 120 -16.12 26.38 17.07
C ILE A 120 -15.22 25.31 17.71
N LEU A 121 -15.64 24.04 17.67
CA LEU A 121 -14.84 22.93 18.20
C LEU A 121 -13.52 22.77 17.46
N MET A 122 -13.52 22.91 16.13
CA MET A 122 -12.29 22.82 15.33
C MET A 122 -11.32 23.95 15.68
N GLU A 123 -11.78 25.19 15.88
CA GLU A 123 -10.90 26.29 16.32
C GLU A 123 -10.37 26.05 17.74
N GLN A 124 -11.21 25.59 18.68
CA GLN A 124 -10.75 25.24 20.02
C GLN A 124 -9.67 24.12 20.02
N ILE A 125 -9.81 23.14 19.13
CA ILE A 125 -8.81 22.10 18.93
C ILE A 125 -7.51 22.72 18.41
N MET A 126 -7.57 23.58 17.40
CA MET A 126 -6.39 24.25 16.86
C MET A 126 -5.67 25.10 17.90
N ASP A 127 -6.40 25.95 18.64
CA ASP A 127 -5.82 26.75 19.73
C ASP A 127 -5.12 25.89 20.77
N ARG A 128 -5.67 24.71 21.08
CA ARG A 128 -5.06 23.76 22.00
C ARG A 128 -3.81 23.14 21.45
N VAL A 129 -3.81 22.67 20.19
CA VAL A 129 -2.62 22.08 19.56
C VAL A 129 -1.48 23.08 19.43
N GLU A 130 -1.80 24.32 19.07
CA GLU A 130 -0.80 25.40 18.94
C GLU A 130 -0.18 25.78 20.29
N ARG A 131 -0.96 25.73 21.37
CA ARG A 131 -0.49 26.08 22.73
C ARG A 131 0.20 24.91 23.43
N ASP A 132 -0.38 23.71 23.37
CA ASP A 132 -0.01 22.56 24.23
C ASP A 132 0.77 21.49 23.43
N GLY A 133 0.88 21.61 22.09
CA GLY A 133 1.46 20.61 21.21
C GLY A 133 0.51 19.50 20.80
N ALA A 134 1.07 18.38 20.34
CA ALA A 134 0.29 17.26 19.78
C ALA A 134 -0.79 16.73 20.74
N VAL A 135 -1.98 16.49 20.21
CA VAL A 135 -3.15 16.00 20.97
C VAL A 135 -3.65 14.65 20.47
N ARG A 136 -4.37 13.94 21.33
CA ARG A 136 -5.07 12.68 21.02
C ARG A 136 -6.57 12.84 21.21
N VAL A 137 -7.36 11.97 20.58
CA VAL A 137 -8.81 11.94 20.79
C VAL A 137 -9.19 11.82 22.28
N GLY A 138 -8.40 11.07 23.05
CA GLY A 138 -8.64 10.86 24.49
C GLY A 138 -8.42 12.09 25.38
N ASP A 139 -7.73 13.14 24.86
CA ASP A 139 -7.45 14.37 25.62
C ASP A 139 -8.66 15.31 25.69
N PHE A 140 -9.72 14.99 24.93
CA PHE A 140 -10.97 15.73 24.92
C PHE A 140 -12.02 14.99 25.78
N GLU A 141 -12.73 15.73 26.61
CA GLU A 141 -13.82 15.20 27.41
C GLU A 141 -14.87 14.53 26.51
N ASN A 142 -15.60 13.58 27.09
CA ASN A 142 -16.67 12.91 26.38
C ASN A 142 -17.87 13.86 26.28
N ASP A 143 -17.91 14.63 25.21
CA ASP A 143 -18.89 15.69 24.92
C ASP A 143 -20.19 15.14 24.29
N ARG A 144 -20.42 13.83 24.35
CA ARG A 144 -21.67 13.21 23.91
C ARG A 144 -22.82 13.56 24.84
N ILE A 145 -23.87 14.12 24.23
CA ILE A 145 -25.14 14.43 24.90
C ILE A 145 -26.02 13.16 25.00
N GLU A 146 -25.88 12.24 24.03
CA GLU A 146 -26.65 11.00 23.93
C GLU A 146 -25.75 9.74 23.87
N ALA A 147 -26.30 8.59 24.30
CA ALA A 147 -25.61 7.31 24.19
C ALA A 147 -25.38 6.93 22.72
N SER A 148 -24.26 6.22 22.44
CA SER A 148 -23.95 5.75 21.09
C SER A 148 -25.04 4.82 20.56
N THR A 149 -25.54 5.10 19.35
CA THR A 149 -26.57 4.30 18.68
C THR A 149 -25.96 3.21 17.79
N GLY A 150 -24.62 3.17 17.59
CA GLY A 150 -23.96 2.17 16.78
C GLY A 150 -22.46 2.39 16.54
N TRP A 151 -21.86 1.48 15.76
CA TRP A 151 -20.43 1.44 15.44
C TRP A 151 -19.89 2.70 14.75
N TRP A 152 -20.71 3.51 14.12
CA TRP A 152 -20.35 4.69 13.33
C TRP A 152 -20.61 6.01 14.03
N ASP A 153 -21.04 5.95 15.28
CA ASP A 153 -21.35 7.14 16.09
C ASP A 153 -20.09 7.63 16.80
N TRP A 154 -19.33 8.46 16.09
CA TRP A 154 -18.05 8.97 16.59
C TRP A 154 -18.23 10.16 17.52
N ARG A 155 -17.29 10.31 18.46
CA ARG A 155 -17.22 11.49 19.34
C ARG A 155 -17.01 12.75 18.49
N PRO A 156 -17.65 13.89 18.80
CA PRO A 156 -17.48 15.16 18.09
C PRO A 156 -16.00 15.55 17.90
N ALA A 157 -15.19 15.48 18.96
CA ALA A 157 -13.76 15.75 18.89
C ALA A 157 -13.02 14.86 17.88
N LYS A 158 -13.36 13.57 17.78
CA LYS A 158 -12.77 12.67 16.79
C LYS A 158 -13.12 13.10 15.37
N VAL A 159 -14.38 13.49 15.13
CA VAL A 159 -14.83 13.96 13.81
C VAL A 159 -14.09 15.25 13.44
N ALA A 160 -13.95 16.18 14.37
CA ALA A 160 -13.27 17.45 14.18
C ALA A 160 -11.76 17.24 13.88
N LEU A 161 -11.07 16.40 14.66
CA LEU A 161 -9.66 16.05 14.44
C LEU A 161 -9.42 15.39 13.06
N GLU A 162 -10.26 14.41 12.69
CA GLU A 162 -10.16 13.76 11.36
C GLU A 162 -10.44 14.77 10.24
N ARG A 163 -11.33 15.74 10.46
CA ARG A 163 -11.61 16.80 9.50
C ARG A 163 -10.41 17.73 9.33
N LEU A 164 -9.85 18.22 10.43
CA LEU A 164 -8.65 19.05 10.43
C LEU A 164 -7.46 18.35 9.75
N TYR A 165 -7.30 17.06 9.97
CA TYR A 165 -6.29 16.24 9.30
C TYR A 165 -6.51 16.17 7.77
N PHE A 166 -7.73 15.85 7.33
CA PHE A 166 -8.00 15.79 5.91
C PHE A 166 -7.93 17.15 5.21
N ASP A 167 -8.27 18.22 5.93
CA ASP A 167 -8.14 19.59 5.41
C ASP A 167 -6.67 20.08 5.42
N GLY A 168 -5.77 19.30 6.02
CA GLY A 168 -4.32 19.57 6.09
C GLY A 168 -3.94 20.62 7.15
N ARG A 169 -4.86 20.99 8.04
CA ARG A 169 -4.56 21.86 9.20
C ARG A 169 -3.82 21.10 10.29
N LEU A 170 -4.03 19.79 10.40
CA LEU A 170 -3.29 18.87 11.26
C LEU A 170 -2.65 17.76 10.44
N MET A 171 -1.58 17.19 10.97
CA MET A 171 -0.95 15.97 10.52
C MET A 171 -1.03 14.90 11.60
N ILE A 172 -0.82 13.63 11.22
CA ILE A 172 -0.87 12.49 12.14
C ILE A 172 0.54 11.93 12.34
N THR A 173 0.87 11.67 13.61
CA THR A 173 1.95 10.77 14.01
C THR A 173 1.38 9.58 14.75
N ARG A 174 2.17 8.50 14.89
CA ARG A 174 1.74 7.29 15.61
C ARG A 174 2.78 6.84 16.62
N ASP A 175 2.31 6.43 17.79
CA ASP A 175 3.17 5.79 18.78
C ASP A 175 3.40 4.29 18.46
N SER A 176 4.25 3.62 19.24
CA SER A 176 4.56 2.19 19.11
C SER A 176 3.35 1.26 19.25
N LYS A 177 2.26 1.73 19.86
CA LYS A 177 0.97 1.02 19.95
C LYS A 177 0.01 1.38 18.83
N PHE A 178 0.46 2.17 17.87
CA PHE A 178 -0.30 2.61 16.71
C PHE A 178 -1.42 3.62 17.03
N HIS A 179 -1.38 4.29 18.18
CA HIS A 179 -2.34 5.36 18.47
C HIS A 179 -1.98 6.63 17.71
N LYS A 180 -2.99 7.32 17.22
CA LYS A 180 -2.85 8.60 16.52
C LYS A 180 -2.63 9.74 17.50
N SER A 181 -1.67 10.60 17.20
CA SER A 181 -1.52 11.94 17.73
C SER A 181 -1.63 12.94 16.58
N TYR A 182 -2.22 14.10 16.84
CA TYR A 182 -2.48 15.14 15.85
C TYR A 182 -1.69 16.38 16.20
N ASP A 183 -0.91 16.92 15.25
CA ASP A 183 -0.09 18.11 15.45
C ASP A 183 -0.15 19.03 14.23
N VAL A 184 0.26 20.28 14.39
CA VAL A 184 0.33 21.24 13.29
C VAL A 184 1.45 20.87 12.31
N PRO A 185 1.27 21.13 11.00
CA PRO A 185 2.35 20.87 10.02
C PRO A 185 3.67 21.54 10.33
N LEU A 186 3.64 22.72 10.97
CA LEU A 186 4.84 23.47 11.37
C LEU A 186 5.81 22.66 12.23
N ASN A 187 5.31 21.74 13.05
CA ASN A 187 6.11 20.90 13.94
C ASN A 187 6.63 19.60 13.27
N LEU A 188 6.04 19.22 12.13
CA LEU A 188 6.25 17.88 11.53
C LEU A 188 6.85 17.93 10.10
N VAL A 189 6.74 19.07 9.43
CA VAL A 189 7.25 19.24 8.07
C VAL A 189 8.61 19.95 8.13
N PRO A 190 9.69 19.37 7.60
CA PRO A 190 10.99 20.01 7.53
C PRO A 190 10.93 21.36 6.81
N LEU A 191 11.74 22.32 7.26
CA LEU A 191 11.73 23.71 6.77
C LEU A 191 12.07 23.85 5.28
N ASP A 192 12.81 22.91 4.73
CA ASP A 192 13.25 22.85 3.32
C ASP A 192 12.24 22.11 2.42
N THR A 193 11.15 21.59 2.97
CA THR A 193 10.11 20.91 2.19
C THR A 193 9.38 21.90 1.28
N ASP A 194 9.21 21.53 0.00
CA ASP A 194 8.41 22.30 -0.93
C ASP A 194 6.92 22.22 -0.57
N VAL A 195 6.36 23.33 -0.13
CA VAL A 195 4.95 23.50 0.25
C VAL A 195 4.17 24.35 -0.78
N THR A 196 4.72 24.55 -1.98
CA THR A 196 4.03 25.32 -3.04
C THR A 196 2.91 24.49 -3.66
N MET A 197 1.75 25.08 -3.85
CA MET A 197 0.61 24.42 -4.52
C MET A 197 0.99 24.09 -5.97
N PRO A 198 0.96 22.83 -6.38
CA PRO A 198 1.24 22.49 -7.77
C PRO A 198 0.10 22.96 -8.68
N THR A 199 0.43 23.27 -9.93
CA THR A 199 -0.58 23.47 -10.97
C THR A 199 -1.32 22.14 -11.24
N ALA A 200 -2.47 22.21 -11.88
CA ALA A 200 -3.25 21.03 -12.23
C ALA A 200 -2.47 20.10 -13.18
N GLU A 201 -1.67 20.68 -14.08
CA GLU A 201 -0.80 19.96 -15.02
C GLU A 201 0.37 19.29 -14.30
N GLU A 202 1.05 19.98 -13.38
CA GLU A 202 2.11 19.40 -12.55
C GLU A 202 1.58 18.22 -11.74
N PHE A 203 0.41 18.39 -11.10
CA PHE A 203 -0.22 17.31 -10.35
C PHE A 203 -0.59 16.11 -11.24
N ALA A 204 -1.13 16.34 -12.45
CA ALA A 204 -1.45 15.27 -13.39
C ALA A 204 -0.19 14.51 -13.83
N ARG A 205 0.89 15.21 -14.16
CA ARG A 205 2.20 14.61 -14.51
C ARG A 205 2.80 13.82 -13.34
N PHE A 206 2.69 14.35 -12.12
CA PHE A 206 3.09 13.63 -10.91
C PHE A 206 2.35 12.30 -10.76
N ILE A 207 1.01 12.31 -10.86
CA ILE A 207 0.19 11.09 -10.79
C ILE A 207 0.59 10.06 -11.87
N ILE A 208 0.85 10.51 -13.11
CA ILE A 208 1.30 9.65 -14.20
C ILE A 208 2.65 9.00 -13.84
N LYS A 209 3.65 9.80 -13.47
CA LYS A 209 5.00 9.31 -13.13
C LYS A 209 4.97 8.33 -11.96
N ARG A 210 4.31 8.69 -10.84
CA ARG A 210 4.21 7.82 -9.65
C ARG A 210 3.44 6.53 -9.95
N THR A 211 2.40 6.59 -10.79
CA THR A 211 1.64 5.39 -11.18
C THR A 211 2.47 4.47 -12.06
N LEU A 212 3.11 5.00 -13.08
CA LEU A 212 3.94 4.22 -14.01
C LEU A 212 5.19 3.68 -13.32
N GLY A 213 5.81 4.47 -12.42
CA GLY A 213 6.96 4.02 -11.62
C GLY A 213 6.64 2.80 -10.77
N ALA A 214 5.51 2.82 -10.06
CA ALA A 214 5.12 1.74 -9.13
C ALA A 214 4.44 0.53 -9.81
N LEU A 215 3.76 0.73 -10.95
CA LEU A 215 3.01 -0.33 -11.66
C LEU A 215 3.75 -0.86 -12.90
N GLY A 216 4.82 -0.20 -13.34
CA GLY A 216 5.58 -0.53 -14.54
C GLY A 216 4.83 -0.20 -15.83
N ILE A 217 3.71 -0.88 -16.03
CA ILE A 217 2.79 -0.68 -17.15
C ILE A 217 1.42 -0.34 -16.59
N SER A 218 0.75 0.67 -17.14
CA SER A 218 -0.57 1.08 -16.66
C SER A 218 -1.48 1.60 -17.76
N SER A 219 -2.78 1.48 -17.55
CA SER A 219 -3.82 2.10 -18.37
C SER A 219 -4.17 3.52 -17.86
N VAL A 220 -4.76 4.34 -18.73
CA VAL A 220 -5.31 5.66 -18.33
C VAL A 220 -6.28 5.54 -17.17
N LYS A 221 -7.07 4.47 -17.13
CA LYS A 221 -8.09 4.23 -16.09
C LYS A 221 -7.45 4.05 -14.71
N GLU A 222 -6.34 3.32 -14.62
CA GLU A 222 -5.61 3.09 -13.37
C GLU A 222 -4.94 4.38 -12.87
N MET A 223 -4.34 5.17 -13.76
CA MET A 223 -3.78 6.48 -13.42
C MET A 223 -4.88 7.44 -12.90
N ALA A 224 -6.02 7.52 -13.61
CA ALA A 224 -7.14 8.35 -13.23
C ALA A 224 -7.75 7.93 -11.88
N TRP A 225 -7.72 6.65 -11.54
CA TRP A 225 -8.18 6.17 -10.24
C TRP A 225 -7.35 6.74 -9.08
N ARG A 226 -6.03 6.90 -9.24
CA ARG A 226 -5.18 7.53 -8.21
C ARG A 226 -5.45 9.03 -8.05
N SER A 227 -6.06 9.69 -9.04
CA SER A 227 -6.42 11.11 -9.00
C SER A 227 -7.91 11.38 -8.76
N ARG A 228 -8.68 10.38 -8.31
CA ARG A 228 -10.17 10.43 -8.26
C ARG A 228 -10.76 11.60 -7.46
N ARG A 229 -9.98 12.24 -6.58
CA ARG A 229 -10.40 13.44 -5.84
C ARG A 229 -10.04 14.75 -6.56
N VAL A 230 -9.19 14.69 -7.56
CA VAL A 230 -8.79 15.82 -8.40
C VAL A 230 -9.17 15.49 -9.84
N LYS A 231 -9.40 16.50 -10.66
CA LYS A 231 -9.97 16.37 -12.03
C LYS A 231 -9.19 15.36 -12.92
N GLY A 232 -9.65 14.13 -12.96
CA GLY A 232 -8.98 13.01 -13.66
C GLY A 232 -8.90 13.14 -15.18
N HIS A 233 -9.70 14.04 -15.81
CA HIS A 233 -9.60 14.29 -17.26
C HIS A 233 -8.26 14.90 -17.68
N LEU A 234 -7.62 15.66 -16.79
CA LEU A 234 -6.30 16.23 -17.03
C LEU A 234 -5.21 15.15 -17.14
N VAL A 235 -5.36 14.04 -16.42
CA VAL A 235 -4.41 12.90 -16.52
C VAL A 235 -4.31 12.43 -17.95
N LYS A 236 -5.42 12.25 -18.66
CA LYS A 236 -5.41 11.82 -20.07
C LYS A 236 -4.73 12.85 -20.98
N THR A 237 -5.02 14.13 -20.75
CA THR A 237 -4.44 15.22 -21.56
C THR A 237 -2.92 15.30 -21.38
N GLU A 238 -2.45 15.31 -20.13
CA GLU A 238 -1.02 15.37 -19.82
C GLU A 238 -0.28 14.10 -20.26
N LEU A 239 -0.89 12.92 -20.13
CA LEU A 239 -0.33 11.68 -20.64
C LEU A 239 -0.04 11.75 -22.14
N LEU A 240 -0.97 12.28 -22.93
CA LEU A 240 -0.76 12.42 -24.37
C LEU A 240 0.37 13.41 -24.71
N LYS A 241 0.52 14.50 -23.92
CA LYS A 241 1.65 15.42 -24.04
C LYS A 241 2.96 14.70 -23.70
N MET A 242 3.01 13.95 -22.57
CA MET A 242 4.20 13.19 -22.18
C MET A 242 4.58 12.11 -23.21
N VAL A 243 3.60 11.51 -23.90
CA VAL A 243 3.86 10.60 -25.03
C VAL A 243 4.46 11.38 -26.22
N ALA A 244 3.93 12.56 -26.56
CA ALA A 244 4.46 13.39 -27.63
C ALA A 244 5.88 13.88 -27.34
N GLU A 245 6.19 14.18 -26.08
CA GLU A 245 7.50 14.57 -25.57
C GLU A 245 8.51 13.40 -25.52
N GLY A 246 8.04 12.15 -25.66
CA GLY A 246 8.88 10.95 -25.54
C GLY A 246 9.20 10.53 -24.10
N ALA A 247 8.60 11.15 -23.09
CA ALA A 247 8.77 10.80 -21.68
C ALA A 247 7.98 9.54 -21.27
N VAL A 248 6.91 9.23 -22.02
CA VAL A 248 6.06 8.04 -21.85
C VAL A 248 5.93 7.33 -23.18
N LEU A 249 6.02 6.01 -23.15
CA LEU A 249 5.86 5.14 -24.31
C LEU A 249 4.47 4.51 -24.31
N THR A 250 3.87 4.37 -25.49
CA THR A 250 2.68 3.55 -25.68
C THR A 250 3.10 2.10 -25.86
N VAL A 251 2.44 1.20 -25.14
CA VAL A 251 2.77 -0.23 -25.11
C VAL A 251 1.55 -1.05 -25.50
N GLN A 252 1.74 -2.01 -26.39
CA GLN A 252 0.78 -3.06 -26.68
C GLN A 252 1.29 -4.37 -26.10
N VAL A 253 0.45 -5.01 -25.26
CA VAL A 253 0.75 -6.31 -24.65
C VAL A 253 0.03 -7.41 -25.39
N ASP A 254 0.72 -8.48 -25.77
CA ASP A 254 0.15 -9.62 -26.46
C ASP A 254 -1.02 -10.21 -25.67
N GLY A 255 -2.15 -10.42 -26.36
CA GLY A 255 -3.36 -11.00 -25.78
C GLY A 255 -4.22 -10.04 -24.98
N LEU A 256 -3.80 -8.80 -24.74
CA LEU A 256 -4.58 -7.81 -24.00
C LEU A 256 -5.09 -6.67 -24.89
N LYS A 257 -6.28 -6.18 -24.57
CA LYS A 257 -6.83 -4.97 -25.19
C LYS A 257 -6.19 -3.74 -24.55
N GLY A 258 -5.46 -2.95 -25.35
CA GLY A 258 -4.75 -1.74 -24.90
C GLY A 258 -5.32 -0.47 -25.51
N PRO A 259 -4.62 0.69 -25.41
CA PRO A 259 -3.19 0.79 -25.08
C PRO A 259 -2.87 0.79 -23.59
N PHE A 260 -1.65 0.35 -23.29
CA PHE A 260 -0.97 0.57 -22.02
C PHE A 260 0.14 1.60 -22.20
N TYR A 261 0.71 2.06 -21.09
CA TYR A 261 1.76 3.08 -21.05
C TYR A 261 2.85 2.68 -20.06
N MET A 262 4.09 3.09 -20.33
CA MET A 262 5.24 2.93 -19.42
C MET A 262 6.15 4.15 -19.52
N LEU A 263 6.98 4.41 -18.51
CA LEU A 263 7.98 5.47 -18.59
C LEU A 263 9.07 5.08 -19.62
N ALA A 264 9.56 6.07 -20.38
CA ALA A 264 10.57 5.82 -21.42
C ALA A 264 11.91 5.31 -20.87
N GLU A 265 12.22 5.62 -19.60
CA GLU A 265 13.42 5.18 -18.90
C GLU A 265 13.34 3.74 -18.36
N GLN A 266 12.14 3.14 -18.35
CA GLN A 266 11.96 1.75 -17.90
C GLN A 266 12.47 0.77 -18.94
N LYS A 267 13.18 -0.26 -18.49
CA LYS A 267 13.65 -1.33 -19.35
C LYS A 267 12.53 -2.30 -19.69
N VAL A 268 12.48 -2.75 -20.94
CA VAL A 268 11.55 -3.80 -21.38
C VAL A 268 12.08 -5.19 -20.99
N ASP A 269 13.37 -5.42 -21.20
CA ASP A 269 14.01 -6.67 -20.82
C ASP A 269 14.54 -6.58 -19.38
N VAL A 270 13.74 -7.11 -18.48
CA VAL A 270 14.02 -7.14 -17.03
C VAL A 270 14.19 -8.57 -16.59
N GLU A 271 15.24 -8.83 -15.85
CA GLU A 271 15.43 -10.10 -15.15
C GLU A 271 14.76 -10.05 -13.78
N ILE A 272 14.12 -11.15 -13.42
CA ILE A 272 13.54 -11.37 -12.09
C ILE A 272 14.12 -12.65 -11.49
N SER A 273 14.31 -12.66 -10.17
CA SER A 273 14.74 -13.84 -9.45
C SER A 273 13.59 -14.86 -9.31
N ASP A 274 13.94 -16.08 -9.05
CA ASP A 274 13.02 -17.18 -8.75
C ASP A 274 12.66 -17.26 -7.23
N GLN A 275 12.79 -16.14 -6.52
CA GLN A 275 12.41 -16.06 -5.11
C GLN A 275 10.90 -16.18 -4.90
N VAL A 276 10.52 -16.60 -3.69
CA VAL A 276 9.12 -16.67 -3.28
C VAL A 276 8.81 -15.54 -2.32
N PHE A 277 7.73 -14.81 -2.62
CA PHE A 277 7.22 -13.72 -1.80
C PHE A 277 5.82 -14.06 -1.30
N ILE A 278 5.60 -13.93 0.00
CA ILE A 278 4.27 -13.93 0.61
C ILE A 278 3.84 -12.46 0.69
N LEU A 279 2.77 -12.10 -0.02
CA LEU A 279 2.39 -10.70 -0.19
C LEU A 279 1.18 -10.30 0.67
N SER A 280 1.13 -9.03 1.06
CA SER A 280 -0.06 -8.45 1.68
C SER A 280 -1.20 -8.35 0.67
N PRO A 281 -2.47 -8.52 1.08
CA PRO A 281 -3.63 -8.20 0.24
C PRO A 281 -3.67 -6.75 -0.25
N PHE A 282 -2.99 -5.85 0.47
CA PHE A 282 -2.91 -4.41 0.20
C PHE A 282 -1.59 -4.00 -0.46
N ASP A 283 -0.83 -4.98 -0.96
CA ASP A 283 0.38 -4.72 -1.74
C ASP A 283 0.04 -4.00 -3.04
N ILE A 284 0.94 -3.13 -3.51
CA ILE A 284 0.76 -2.37 -4.75
C ILE A 284 0.48 -3.27 -5.95
N LEU A 285 1.08 -4.47 -5.97
CA LEU A 285 0.85 -5.48 -7.00
C LEU A 285 -0.60 -5.98 -6.99
N ASN A 286 -1.26 -5.98 -5.81
CA ASN A 286 -2.58 -6.55 -5.58
C ASN A 286 -3.72 -5.52 -5.58
N VAL A 287 -3.42 -4.21 -5.61
CA VAL A 287 -4.42 -3.12 -5.51
C VAL A 287 -5.44 -3.17 -6.65
N PHE A 288 -4.97 -3.41 -7.87
CA PHE A 288 -5.84 -3.54 -9.04
C PHE A 288 -6.07 -5.01 -9.38
N ARG A 289 -7.09 -5.62 -8.82
CA ARG A 289 -7.36 -7.07 -8.94
C ARG A 289 -7.58 -7.55 -10.37
N HIS A 290 -8.13 -6.69 -11.25
CA HIS A 290 -8.23 -7.02 -12.66
C HIS A 290 -6.86 -7.25 -13.30
N ARG A 291 -5.79 -6.56 -12.84
CA ARG A 291 -4.42 -6.78 -13.33
C ARG A 291 -3.90 -8.16 -12.97
N LEU A 292 -4.21 -8.67 -11.76
CA LEU A 292 -3.82 -10.02 -11.36
C LEU A 292 -4.43 -11.06 -12.29
N ARG A 293 -5.71 -10.90 -12.66
CA ARG A 293 -6.38 -11.77 -13.63
C ARG A 293 -5.81 -11.60 -15.03
N ASP A 294 -5.68 -10.35 -15.50
CA ASP A 294 -5.36 -10.06 -16.90
C ASP A 294 -3.89 -10.38 -17.23
N PHE A 295 -2.93 -10.06 -16.33
CA PHE A 295 -1.50 -10.31 -16.55
C PHE A 295 -1.01 -11.64 -15.99
N PHE A 296 -1.59 -12.13 -14.88
CA PHE A 296 -1.08 -13.31 -14.16
C PHE A 296 -2.03 -14.50 -14.15
N ASN A 297 -3.20 -14.39 -14.77
CA ASN A 297 -4.26 -15.41 -14.72
C ASN A 297 -4.62 -15.82 -13.27
N PHE A 298 -4.57 -14.85 -12.35
CA PHE A 298 -4.79 -15.06 -10.92
C PHE A 298 -6.02 -14.27 -10.45
N ASP A 299 -7.17 -14.95 -10.34
CA ASP A 299 -8.41 -14.33 -9.85
C ASP A 299 -8.37 -14.27 -8.33
N TYR A 300 -8.04 -13.09 -7.80
CA TYR A 300 -7.77 -12.87 -6.39
C TYR A 300 -8.75 -11.89 -5.76
N GLN A 301 -9.22 -12.27 -4.55
CA GLN A 301 -9.98 -11.40 -3.66
C GLN A 301 -9.60 -11.71 -2.20
N VAL A 302 -9.40 -10.66 -1.38
CA VAL A 302 -9.35 -10.82 0.07
C VAL A 302 -10.78 -11.00 0.59
N GLU A 303 -10.99 -12.01 1.46
CA GLU A 303 -12.34 -12.41 1.89
C GLU A 303 -12.70 -11.93 3.31
N CYS A 304 -11.93 -11.00 3.88
CA CYS A 304 -12.20 -10.47 5.22
C CYS A 304 -13.57 -9.76 5.34
N PHE A 305 -14.11 -9.27 4.23
CA PHE A 305 -15.45 -8.66 4.15
C PHE A 305 -16.53 -9.64 3.67
N VAL A 306 -16.16 -10.89 3.35
CA VAL A 306 -17.09 -11.93 2.93
C VAL A 306 -17.59 -12.69 4.16
N PRO A 307 -18.90 -12.95 4.30
CA PRO A 307 -19.43 -13.79 5.38
C PRO A 307 -18.74 -15.16 5.43
N ALA A 308 -18.44 -15.66 6.64
CA ALA A 308 -17.62 -16.86 6.83
C ALA A 308 -18.07 -18.07 6.00
N ALA A 309 -19.38 -18.32 5.90
CA ALA A 309 -19.94 -19.44 5.14
C ALA A 309 -19.75 -19.33 3.60
N LYS A 310 -19.37 -18.15 3.09
CA LYS A 310 -19.17 -17.89 1.65
C LYS A 310 -17.69 -17.75 1.27
N ARG A 311 -16.77 -17.86 2.24
CA ARG A 311 -15.33 -17.79 1.98
C ARG A 311 -14.85 -19.07 1.32
N LEU A 312 -14.09 -18.90 0.24
CA LEU A 312 -13.53 -20.03 -0.53
C LEU A 312 -12.12 -20.37 0.01
N TYR A 313 -11.33 -19.39 0.31
CA TYR A 313 -9.90 -19.54 0.63
C TYR A 313 -9.59 -19.27 2.09
N GLY A 314 -10.33 -18.38 2.76
CA GLY A 314 -10.15 -18.04 4.17
C GLY A 314 -10.39 -16.57 4.46
N TYR A 315 -10.15 -16.15 5.70
CA TYR A 315 -10.44 -14.78 6.13
C TYR A 315 -9.45 -13.76 5.55
N PHE A 316 -8.15 -14.07 5.61
CA PHE A 316 -7.09 -13.13 5.24
C PHE A 316 -6.07 -13.83 4.33
N SER A 317 -6.52 -14.14 3.12
CA SER A 317 -5.72 -14.87 2.13
C SER A 317 -4.58 -14.01 1.60
N LEU A 318 -3.36 -14.48 1.77
CA LEU A 318 -2.11 -13.86 1.32
C LEU A 318 -1.69 -14.46 -0.02
N PRO A 319 -1.54 -13.66 -1.10
CA PRO A 319 -1.00 -14.17 -2.35
C PRO A 319 0.47 -14.62 -2.20
N VAL A 320 0.84 -15.71 -2.84
CA VAL A 320 2.21 -16.23 -2.88
C VAL A 320 2.71 -16.16 -4.31
N LEU A 321 3.73 -15.31 -4.54
CA LEU A 321 4.37 -15.09 -5.83
C LEU A 321 5.70 -15.85 -5.87
N ALA A 322 5.95 -16.61 -6.95
CA ALA A 322 7.23 -17.24 -7.24
C ALA A 322 7.65 -16.92 -8.68
N GLY A 323 8.82 -16.32 -8.86
CA GLY A 323 9.21 -15.82 -10.18
C GLY A 323 8.13 -14.88 -10.75
N ASP A 324 7.55 -15.23 -11.91
CA ASP A 324 6.51 -14.43 -12.58
C ASP A 324 5.09 -15.02 -12.46
N ALA A 325 4.86 -15.93 -11.51
CA ALA A 325 3.58 -16.60 -11.32
C ALA A 325 3.10 -16.58 -9.86
N PHE A 326 1.81 -16.36 -9.65
CA PHE A 326 1.18 -16.62 -8.36
C PHE A 326 0.94 -18.13 -8.24
N ILE A 327 1.61 -18.76 -7.27
CA ILE A 327 1.60 -20.22 -7.10
C ILE A 327 0.59 -20.69 -6.08
N ALA A 328 0.20 -19.82 -5.15
CA ALA A 328 -0.75 -20.16 -4.07
C ALA A 328 -1.39 -18.91 -3.47
N ARG A 329 -2.41 -19.15 -2.66
CA ARG A 329 -2.96 -18.21 -1.67
C ARG A 329 -3.03 -18.89 -0.31
N MET A 330 -2.59 -18.17 0.72
CA MET A 330 -2.44 -18.73 2.06
C MET A 330 -3.26 -17.92 3.08
N ASP A 331 -4.25 -18.54 3.72
CA ASP A 331 -4.94 -17.96 4.87
C ASP A 331 -4.15 -18.26 6.14
N ALA A 332 -3.60 -17.22 6.77
CA ALA A 332 -2.76 -17.37 7.94
C ALA A 332 -3.11 -16.32 9.02
N LYS A 333 -2.86 -16.70 10.29
CA LYS A 333 -3.02 -15.84 11.46
C LYS A 333 -1.88 -16.01 12.42
N ALA A 334 -1.31 -14.91 12.90
CA ALA A 334 -0.31 -14.92 13.96
C ALA A 334 -0.98 -14.97 15.34
N ASP A 335 -0.85 -16.10 16.05
CA ASP A 335 -1.16 -16.19 17.48
C ASP A 335 0.06 -15.72 18.27
N ARG A 336 0.17 -14.41 18.48
CA ARG A 336 1.33 -13.80 19.16
C ARG A 336 1.49 -14.20 20.62
N LYS A 337 0.39 -14.61 21.28
CA LYS A 337 0.45 -15.10 22.66
C LYS A 337 1.12 -16.46 22.73
N LYS A 338 0.80 -17.33 21.79
CA LYS A 338 1.40 -18.69 21.69
C LYS A 338 2.67 -18.73 20.87
N LYS A 339 3.03 -17.62 20.17
CA LYS A 339 4.16 -17.54 19.24
C LYS A 339 4.05 -18.53 18.07
N ILE A 340 2.82 -18.75 17.57
CA ILE A 340 2.50 -19.72 16.52
C ILE A 340 1.91 -18.99 15.32
N LEU A 341 2.45 -19.21 14.12
CA LEU A 341 1.81 -18.87 12.86
C LEU A 341 0.85 -20.01 12.48
N MET A 342 -0.45 -19.75 12.62
CA MET A 342 -1.50 -20.68 12.20
C MET A 342 -1.79 -20.51 10.72
N VAL A 343 -1.41 -21.45 9.90
CA VAL A 343 -1.74 -21.53 8.47
C VAL A 343 -3.02 -22.35 8.35
N HIS A 344 -4.16 -21.63 8.25
CA HIS A 344 -5.49 -22.26 8.19
C HIS A 344 -5.74 -22.96 6.86
N ASN A 345 -5.20 -22.42 5.78
CA ASN A 345 -5.36 -22.99 4.44
C ASN A 345 -4.23 -22.54 3.52
N ILE A 346 -3.67 -23.45 2.73
CA ILE A 346 -2.88 -23.14 1.55
C ILE A 346 -3.61 -23.70 0.35
N HIS A 347 -4.05 -22.83 -0.55
CA HIS A 347 -4.63 -23.22 -1.82
C HIS A 347 -3.58 -22.99 -2.91
N PHE A 348 -3.02 -24.06 -3.44
CA PHE A 348 -2.10 -24.02 -4.58
C PHE A 348 -2.90 -23.81 -5.87
N GLU A 349 -2.40 -22.97 -6.75
CA GLU A 349 -2.91 -22.81 -8.10
C GLU A 349 -2.59 -24.06 -8.94
N ALA A 350 -3.24 -24.19 -10.10
CA ALA A 350 -3.06 -25.35 -11.00
C ALA A 350 -1.72 -25.27 -11.76
N LEU A 351 -0.61 -25.29 -11.01
CA LEU A 351 0.76 -25.23 -11.51
C LEU A 351 1.57 -26.39 -10.93
N GLU A 352 2.47 -26.94 -11.71
CA GLU A 352 3.46 -27.91 -11.23
C GLU A 352 4.62 -27.15 -10.56
N LEU A 353 4.87 -27.45 -9.29
CA LEU A 353 5.94 -26.84 -8.51
C LEU A 353 7.08 -27.83 -8.37
N GLY A 354 8.28 -27.43 -8.79
CA GLY A 354 9.51 -28.18 -8.54
C GLY A 354 9.99 -28.03 -7.08
N ASP A 355 10.86 -28.96 -6.65
CA ASP A 355 11.39 -29.01 -5.27
C ASP A 355 12.03 -27.69 -4.85
N SER A 356 12.77 -27.02 -5.73
CA SER A 356 13.40 -25.72 -5.45
C SER A 356 12.37 -24.63 -5.08
N VAL A 357 11.18 -24.63 -5.71
CA VAL A 357 10.11 -23.66 -5.38
C VAL A 357 9.52 -23.98 -4.00
N ILE A 358 9.35 -25.26 -3.68
CA ILE A 358 8.87 -25.72 -2.37
C ILE A 358 9.84 -25.33 -1.25
N GLU A 359 11.16 -25.54 -1.47
CA GLU A 359 12.22 -25.13 -0.53
C GLU A 359 12.22 -23.61 -0.30
N LYS A 360 12.12 -22.82 -1.37
CA LYS A 360 12.06 -21.36 -1.30
C LYS A 360 10.77 -20.88 -0.61
N PHE A 361 9.63 -21.53 -0.87
CA PHE A 361 8.39 -21.21 -0.18
C PHE A 361 8.51 -21.52 1.32
N SER A 362 9.09 -22.66 1.70
CA SER A 362 9.32 -23.01 3.10
C SER A 362 10.24 -22.00 3.79
N SER A 363 11.30 -21.55 3.10
CA SER A 363 12.21 -20.51 3.60
C SER A 363 11.50 -19.16 3.76
N ALA A 364 10.69 -18.74 2.78
CA ALA A 364 9.89 -17.53 2.88
C ALA A 364 8.88 -17.61 4.04
N LEU A 365 8.28 -18.77 4.26
CA LEU A 365 7.33 -19.00 5.35
C LEU A 365 8.00 -18.93 6.73
N LYS A 366 9.23 -19.46 6.88
CA LYS A 366 10.04 -19.31 8.10
C LYS A 366 10.35 -17.84 8.40
N ALA A 367 10.83 -17.10 7.39
CA ALA A 367 11.10 -15.68 7.51
C ALA A 367 9.83 -14.90 7.86
N PHE A 368 8.72 -15.21 7.23
CA PHE A 368 7.42 -14.58 7.50
C PHE A 368 6.91 -14.88 8.91
N ALA A 369 7.08 -16.10 9.41
CA ALA A 369 6.74 -16.45 10.79
C ALA A 369 7.58 -15.65 11.80
N THR A 370 8.90 -15.57 11.61
CA THR A 370 9.82 -14.78 12.45
C THR A 370 9.43 -13.30 12.45
N PHE A 371 9.16 -12.72 11.29
CA PHE A 371 8.66 -11.33 11.16
C PHE A 371 7.37 -11.10 11.96
N ASN A 372 6.48 -12.08 11.99
CA ASN A 372 5.25 -12.05 12.79
C ASN A 372 5.46 -12.40 14.28
N GLN A 373 6.71 -12.52 14.73
CA GLN A 373 7.10 -12.92 16.09
C GLN A 373 6.58 -14.31 16.48
N CYS A 374 6.48 -15.21 15.50
CA CYS A 374 6.09 -16.62 15.66
C CYS A 374 7.30 -17.53 15.40
N TYR A 375 7.49 -18.52 16.28
CA TYR A 375 8.62 -19.45 16.21
C TYR A 375 8.20 -20.88 15.92
N ASP A 376 6.88 -21.13 15.87
CA ASP A 376 6.27 -22.38 15.45
C ASP A 376 5.26 -22.09 14.32
N ILE A 377 5.10 -23.04 13.39
CA ILE A 377 4.17 -22.95 12.26
C ILE A 377 3.29 -24.17 12.27
N ARG A 378 1.97 -23.97 12.27
CA ARG A 378 0.99 -25.06 12.23
C ARG A 378 0.11 -24.96 11.03
N PHE A 379 -0.06 -26.06 10.34
CA PHE A 379 -0.84 -26.18 9.13
C PHE A 379 -2.14 -26.93 9.41
N ALA A 380 -3.27 -26.40 8.92
CA ALA A 380 -4.57 -27.06 9.10
C ALA A 380 -5.02 -27.80 7.83
N LYS A 381 -5.02 -27.16 6.66
CA LYS A 381 -5.44 -27.81 5.41
C LYS A 381 -4.75 -27.25 4.17
N SER A 382 -4.83 -28.04 3.09
CA SER A 382 -4.44 -27.63 1.73
C SER A 382 -5.28 -28.39 0.70
N ASN A 383 -5.43 -27.84 -0.49
CA ASN A 383 -5.98 -28.55 -1.65
C ASN A 383 -4.97 -29.52 -2.30
N ASN A 384 -3.67 -29.41 -1.95
CA ASN A 384 -2.62 -30.32 -2.40
C ASN A 384 -1.83 -30.87 -1.19
N THR A 385 -2.16 -32.08 -0.78
CA THR A 385 -1.56 -32.72 0.41
C THR A 385 -0.11 -33.11 0.18
N ALA A 386 0.32 -33.40 -1.06
CA ALA A 386 1.69 -33.75 -1.39
C ALA A 386 2.62 -32.51 -1.21
N TYR A 387 2.24 -31.36 -1.74
CA TYR A 387 3.00 -30.12 -1.53
C TYR A 387 3.00 -29.70 -0.06
N LEU A 388 1.87 -29.86 0.64
CA LEU A 388 1.82 -29.56 2.06
C LEU A 388 2.79 -30.47 2.85
N ALA A 389 2.81 -31.77 2.58
CA ALA A 389 3.73 -32.71 3.23
C ALA A 389 5.19 -32.37 2.93
N ALA A 390 5.53 -32.02 1.68
CA ALA A 390 6.87 -31.60 1.29
C ALA A 390 7.31 -30.32 2.03
N ILE A 391 6.41 -29.35 2.18
CA ILE A 391 6.66 -28.13 2.96
C ILE A 391 6.89 -28.52 4.44
N GLN A 392 6.00 -29.33 5.04
CA GLN A 392 6.10 -29.72 6.44
C GLN A 392 7.40 -30.49 6.77
N ALA A 393 7.91 -31.28 5.82
CA ALA A 393 9.17 -32.02 5.99
C ALA A 393 10.41 -31.12 6.10
N LEU A 394 10.28 -29.80 5.76
CA LEU A 394 11.37 -28.83 5.84
C LEU A 394 11.36 -28.02 7.14
N PHE A 395 10.40 -28.27 8.05
CA PHE A 395 10.29 -27.61 9.37
C PHE A 395 10.67 -28.53 10.51
#